data_89f2a927013b7de03d2f1420e5c4e820
#
_entry.id   89f2a927013b7de03d2f1420e5c4e820
#
_cell.length_a   1.000
_cell.length_b   1.000
_cell.length_c   1.000
_cell.angle_alpha   90.00
_cell.angle_beta   90.00
_cell.angle_gamma   90.00
#
_symmetry.space_group_name_H-M   'P 1'
#
loop_
_entity.id
_entity.type
_entity.pdbx_description
1 polymer ?
#
loop_
_entity_poly.entity_id
_entity_poly.type
_entity_poly.pdbx_seq_one_letter_code
_entity_poly.pdbx_strand_id
1 'polypeptide(L)'
;MSVTAPEIVPGWETVIGLEVHAELATVTKMFSAAPNRFGGEPNTNIDPVSLGLPGTLPVLNGRAVELAIRVGLALNCTIQRSVFARKNYFYPDMPKDFQISQFDLPINGEGWLELADGRRIGIERAHLEEDTGKSTHVGGGGRIHEAGHSLVDYNRAGVPLIEIVGMPDLRGAEDARAYVSELRSILVAIGASDGKMEEGSMRVDCNVSVRPVGQVELGTRCEVKNINSLRSMGRAIEYEARRQVDLLTAGERIEQQTRHWNEDEGRTHKLRSKEEAFDYRYFPEPDLMPVEPSEEWIAEIRAGLPMLPRDRRHHLAEAAGVEISATALTVDRGLDDLAMATIDLGADAGRVLVHVENNLADGVGLLTAASFAALIALETGGDLTATQAKTVLASVVDDGGDPAAIAG
;
A
#
# COMPACT_ATOMS: atom_id res chain seq x y z
N MET A 1 -23.40 -11.76 9.83
CA MET A 1 -22.67 -12.53 10.85
C MET A 1 -21.23 -12.04 10.82
N SER A 2 -20.67 -11.58 11.93
CA SER A 2 -19.24 -11.19 11.97
C SER A 2 -18.40 -12.44 11.74
N VAL A 3 -17.76 -12.53 10.59
CA VAL A 3 -16.74 -13.54 10.34
C VAL A 3 -15.57 -13.13 11.22
N THR A 4 -15.41 -13.78 12.37
CA THR A 4 -14.22 -13.60 13.19
C THR A 4 -13.03 -14.16 12.42
N ALA A 5 -11.98 -13.36 12.24
CA ALA A 5 -10.74 -13.84 11.65
C ALA A 5 -10.22 -15.05 12.45
N PRO A 6 -9.62 -16.06 11.79
CA PRO A 6 -9.14 -17.24 12.50
C PRO A 6 -8.09 -16.85 13.55
N GLU A 7 -8.24 -17.39 14.75
CA GLU A 7 -7.28 -17.21 15.84
C GLU A 7 -5.92 -17.79 15.43
N ILE A 8 -4.86 -16.99 15.43
CA ILE A 8 -3.49 -17.47 15.16
C ILE A 8 -3.05 -18.44 16.26
N VAL A 9 -3.47 -18.16 17.50
CA VAL A 9 -3.30 -19.03 18.66
C VAL A 9 -4.65 -19.18 19.35
N PRO A 10 -5.17 -20.42 19.56
CA PRO A 10 -6.48 -20.64 20.17
C PRO A 10 -6.62 -19.95 21.53
N GLY A 11 -7.74 -19.25 21.75
CA GLY A 11 -8.03 -18.50 22.98
C GLY A 11 -7.42 -17.09 23.02
N TRP A 12 -6.71 -16.68 21.96
CA TRP A 12 -6.08 -15.36 21.86
C TRP A 12 -6.53 -14.61 20.61
N GLU A 13 -6.93 -13.38 20.78
CA GLU A 13 -7.21 -12.44 19.70
C GLU A 13 -5.93 -11.65 19.34
N THR A 14 -5.57 -11.67 18.06
CA THR A 14 -4.50 -10.82 17.54
C THR A 14 -5.09 -9.48 17.10
N VAL A 15 -4.48 -8.38 17.53
CA VAL A 15 -4.89 -7.02 17.18
C VAL A 15 -3.74 -6.36 16.43
N ILE A 16 -4.05 -5.85 15.22
CA ILE A 16 -3.06 -5.33 14.30
C ILE A 16 -3.48 -3.94 13.84
N GLY A 17 -2.55 -2.99 13.91
CA GLY A 17 -2.58 -1.70 13.23
C GLY A 17 -1.42 -1.64 12.23
N LEU A 18 -1.63 -1.05 11.07
CA LEU A 18 -0.61 -0.92 10.04
C LEU A 18 -0.27 0.54 9.81
N GLU A 19 1.02 0.82 9.62
CA GLU A 19 1.54 2.09 9.11
C GLU A 19 2.07 1.82 7.70
N VAL A 20 1.47 2.46 6.70
CA VAL A 20 1.83 2.26 5.30
C VAL A 20 2.43 3.55 4.76
N HIS A 21 3.67 3.47 4.30
CA HIS A 21 4.37 4.56 3.64
C HIS A 21 4.34 4.33 2.13
N ALA A 22 3.97 5.34 1.36
CA ALA A 22 3.98 5.27 -0.09
C ALA A 22 4.67 6.51 -0.69
N GLU A 23 5.64 6.28 -1.57
CA GLU A 23 6.25 7.34 -2.36
C GLU A 23 5.23 7.89 -3.35
N LEU A 24 5.08 9.22 -3.39
CA LEU A 24 4.13 9.89 -4.26
C LEU A 24 4.69 10.08 -5.67
N ALA A 25 3.85 9.86 -6.67
CA ALA A 25 4.17 9.97 -8.09
C ALA A 25 4.30 11.44 -8.54
N THR A 26 5.33 12.11 -8.05
CA THR A 26 5.71 13.47 -8.44
C THR A 26 6.93 13.47 -9.34
N VAL A 27 7.10 14.52 -10.15
CA VAL A 27 8.28 14.68 -11.03
C VAL A 27 9.50 15.14 -10.24
N THR A 28 9.28 15.92 -9.17
CA THR A 28 10.33 16.50 -8.32
C THR A 28 10.09 16.12 -6.86
N LYS A 29 11.10 16.34 -6.04
CA LYS A 29 11.08 16.10 -4.61
C LYS A 29 10.06 16.99 -3.87
N MET A 30 9.86 16.70 -2.58
CA MET A 30 8.84 17.34 -1.75
C MET A 30 9.07 18.83 -1.59
N PHE A 31 10.31 19.25 -1.40
CA PHE A 31 10.66 20.64 -1.07
C PHE A 31 11.70 21.25 -2.01
N SER A 32 11.99 20.59 -3.12
CA SER A 32 13.00 21.05 -4.07
C SER A 32 12.69 20.62 -5.51
N ALA A 33 13.43 21.22 -6.47
CA ALA A 33 13.33 20.88 -7.89
C ALA A 33 14.16 19.64 -8.29
N ALA A 34 14.87 19.01 -7.36
CA ALA A 34 15.62 17.79 -7.66
C ALA A 34 14.67 16.70 -8.19
N PRO A 35 15.11 15.87 -9.16
CA PRO A 35 14.24 14.87 -9.75
C PRO A 35 13.85 13.79 -8.75
N ASN A 36 12.59 13.36 -8.81
CA ASN A 36 12.08 12.17 -8.15
C ASN A 36 12.09 11.01 -9.15
N ARG A 37 13.21 10.26 -9.21
CA ARG A 37 13.38 9.12 -10.12
C ARG A 37 14.05 7.96 -9.41
N PHE A 38 13.51 6.77 -9.59
CA PHE A 38 14.13 5.52 -9.16
C PHE A 38 15.27 5.10 -10.11
N GLY A 39 16.31 4.42 -9.59
CA GLY A 39 17.33 3.71 -10.38
C GLY A 39 18.42 4.60 -10.99
N GLY A 40 18.57 5.87 -10.57
CA GLY A 40 19.70 6.71 -10.97
C GLY A 40 21.01 6.29 -10.29
N GLU A 41 22.15 6.74 -10.87
CA GLU A 41 23.46 6.61 -10.22
C GLU A 41 23.42 7.24 -8.83
N PRO A 42 24.06 6.67 -7.81
CA PRO A 42 24.03 7.20 -6.46
C PRO A 42 24.43 8.66 -6.36
N ASN A 43 23.68 9.43 -5.59
CA ASN A 43 23.92 10.85 -5.32
C ASN A 43 23.89 11.76 -6.57
N THR A 44 23.08 11.43 -7.58
CA THR A 44 22.90 12.26 -8.79
C THR A 44 21.56 13.00 -8.82
N ASN A 45 20.53 12.53 -8.08
CA ASN A 45 19.23 13.18 -7.93
C ASN A 45 19.19 14.04 -6.65
N ILE A 46 20.17 14.94 -6.51
CA ILE A 46 20.36 15.77 -5.32
C ILE A 46 20.47 17.25 -5.71
N ASP A 47 20.20 18.11 -4.76
CA ASP A 47 20.39 19.56 -4.86
C ASP A 47 20.74 20.14 -3.48
N PRO A 48 21.09 21.43 -3.40
CA PRO A 48 21.44 22.05 -2.12
C PRO A 48 20.37 21.94 -1.04
N VAL A 49 19.07 21.97 -1.41
CA VAL A 49 17.96 21.84 -0.45
C VAL A 49 17.89 20.42 0.11
N SER A 50 17.95 19.41 -0.77
CA SER A 50 17.93 17.98 -0.35
C SER A 50 19.10 17.64 0.57
N LEU A 51 20.25 18.31 0.37
CA LEU A 51 21.47 18.12 1.19
C LEU A 51 21.49 18.99 2.46
N GLY A 52 20.52 19.89 2.64
CA GLY A 52 20.47 20.78 3.80
C GLY A 52 21.62 21.78 3.86
N LEU A 53 22.12 22.26 2.70
CA LEU A 53 23.22 23.21 2.67
C LEU A 53 22.79 24.56 3.29
N PRO A 54 23.72 25.28 3.95
CA PRO A 54 23.40 26.54 4.59
C PRO A 54 22.79 27.57 3.62
N GLY A 55 21.69 28.20 4.04
CA GLY A 55 21.00 29.25 3.27
C GLY A 55 19.95 28.74 2.30
N THR A 56 19.73 27.41 2.20
CA THR A 56 18.66 26.85 1.39
C THR A 56 17.34 26.83 2.14
N LEU A 57 16.24 27.06 1.43
CA LEU A 57 14.88 27.07 1.96
C LEU A 57 14.00 26.05 1.22
N PRO A 58 13.09 25.35 1.93
CA PRO A 58 12.16 24.42 1.32
C PRO A 58 11.10 25.17 0.49
N VAL A 59 10.70 24.58 -0.65
CA VAL A 59 9.58 25.04 -1.46
C VAL A 59 8.63 23.88 -1.67
N LEU A 60 7.44 23.98 -1.12
CA LEU A 60 6.45 22.90 -1.12
C LEU A 60 6.00 22.51 -2.53
N ASN A 61 6.05 21.23 -2.83
CA ASN A 61 5.55 20.65 -4.08
C ASN A 61 4.01 20.58 -4.07
N GLY A 62 3.35 21.46 -4.84
CA GLY A 62 1.88 21.50 -4.92
C GLY A 62 1.26 20.19 -5.43
N ARG A 63 1.95 19.46 -6.30
CA ARG A 63 1.47 18.15 -6.76
C ARG A 63 1.45 17.09 -5.64
N ALA A 64 2.44 17.12 -4.74
CA ALA A 64 2.44 16.23 -3.57
C ALA A 64 1.22 16.51 -2.66
N VAL A 65 0.87 17.78 -2.46
CA VAL A 65 -0.33 18.18 -1.70
C VAL A 65 -1.60 17.69 -2.40
N GLU A 66 -1.72 17.90 -3.71
CA GLU A 66 -2.85 17.40 -4.50
C GLU A 66 -3.01 15.89 -4.38
N LEU A 67 -1.91 15.13 -4.50
CA LEU A 67 -1.92 13.67 -4.37
C LEU A 67 -2.31 13.24 -2.95
N ALA A 68 -1.86 13.96 -1.92
CA ALA A 68 -2.28 13.68 -0.54
C ALA A 68 -3.78 13.89 -0.33
N ILE A 69 -4.35 14.96 -0.93
CA ILE A 69 -5.81 15.20 -0.89
C ILE A 69 -6.55 14.08 -1.66
N ARG A 70 -6.06 13.66 -2.83
CA ARG A 70 -6.62 12.50 -3.56
C ARG A 70 -6.65 11.24 -2.70
N VAL A 71 -5.55 10.93 -2.00
CA VAL A 71 -5.49 9.79 -1.07
C VAL A 71 -6.51 9.97 0.04
N GLY A 72 -6.55 11.13 0.70
CA GLY A 72 -7.53 11.40 1.75
C GLY A 72 -8.98 11.23 1.30
N LEU A 73 -9.33 11.76 0.12
CA LEU A 73 -10.67 11.61 -0.45
C LEU A 73 -11.02 10.15 -0.76
N ALA A 74 -10.06 9.39 -1.31
CA ALA A 74 -10.24 7.97 -1.64
C ALA A 74 -10.38 7.09 -0.38
N LEU A 75 -9.76 7.51 0.73
CA LEU A 75 -9.82 6.86 2.04
C LEU A 75 -10.93 7.44 2.95
N ASN A 76 -11.83 8.25 2.40
CA ASN A 76 -12.93 8.88 3.13
C ASN A 76 -12.47 9.73 4.33
N CYS A 77 -11.26 10.28 4.26
CA CYS A 77 -10.70 11.13 5.29
C CYS A 77 -11.30 12.54 5.27
N THR A 78 -11.28 13.17 6.43
CA THR A 78 -11.53 14.61 6.54
C THR A 78 -10.29 15.38 6.06
N ILE A 79 -10.43 16.17 4.99
CA ILE A 79 -9.37 17.06 4.53
C ILE A 79 -9.39 18.33 5.40
N GLN A 80 -8.22 18.72 5.91
CA GLN A 80 -8.16 19.82 6.89
C GLN A 80 -6.92 20.71 6.70
N ARG A 81 -6.93 21.86 7.38
CA ARG A 81 -5.74 22.69 7.51
C ARG A 81 -4.61 21.89 8.12
N SER A 82 -3.41 22.06 7.57
CA SER A 82 -2.23 21.31 7.98
C SER A 82 -1.01 22.21 8.19
N VAL A 83 -0.11 21.75 9.05
CA VAL A 83 1.16 22.42 9.34
C VAL A 83 2.29 21.41 9.23
N PHE A 84 3.33 21.76 8.49
CA PHE A 84 4.56 20.98 8.51
C PHE A 84 5.37 21.27 9.77
N ALA A 85 5.98 20.24 10.31
CA ALA A 85 6.84 20.29 11.48
C ALA A 85 8.20 19.65 11.19
N ARG A 86 9.22 20.10 11.90
CA ARG A 86 10.52 19.44 11.94
C ARG A 86 10.50 18.32 12.96
N LYS A 87 10.84 17.11 12.49
CA LYS A 87 11.13 15.92 13.30
C LYS A 87 12.64 15.78 13.36
N ASN A 88 13.25 16.11 14.51
CA ASN A 88 14.70 16.01 14.64
C ASN A 88 15.14 14.54 14.56
N TYR A 89 16.06 14.26 13.63
CA TYR A 89 16.46 12.91 13.29
C TYR A 89 17.93 12.90 12.86
N PHE A 90 18.82 12.51 13.77
CA PHE A 90 20.28 12.62 13.64
C PHE A 90 20.88 11.30 13.13
N TYR A 91 20.62 10.99 11.84
CA TYR A 91 21.19 9.82 11.18
C TYR A 91 21.87 10.23 9.87
N PRO A 92 22.89 9.46 9.43
CA PRO A 92 23.64 9.78 8.21
C PRO A 92 22.78 9.86 6.93
N ASP A 93 21.64 9.18 6.89
CA ASP A 93 20.71 9.19 5.76
C ASP A 93 19.77 10.41 5.73
N MET A 94 19.84 11.27 6.76
CA MET A 94 19.11 12.54 6.82
C MET A 94 20.10 13.71 6.88
N PRO A 95 20.53 14.26 5.73
CA PRO A 95 21.63 15.23 5.68
C PRO A 95 21.33 16.57 6.36
N LYS A 96 20.05 16.87 6.61
CA LYS A 96 19.60 18.08 7.31
C LYS A 96 19.52 17.94 8.82
N ASP A 97 19.71 16.71 9.36
CA ASP A 97 19.48 16.37 10.76
C ASP A 97 18.02 16.51 11.22
N PHE A 98 17.08 16.73 10.31
CA PHE A 98 15.64 16.71 10.57
C PHE A 98 14.87 16.26 9.33
N GLN A 99 13.72 15.64 9.56
CA GLN A 99 12.71 15.29 8.55
C GLN A 99 11.57 16.30 8.65
N ILE A 100 11.15 16.87 7.53
CA ILE A 100 9.93 17.66 7.49
C ILE A 100 8.76 16.70 7.32
N SER A 101 7.81 16.77 8.25
CA SER A 101 6.64 15.89 8.34
C SER A 101 5.44 16.67 8.85
N GLN A 102 4.28 16.05 8.94
CA GLN A 102 3.10 16.60 9.62
C GLN A 102 2.86 15.79 10.88
N PHE A 103 2.76 16.44 12.04
CA PHE A 103 2.65 15.77 13.34
C PHE A 103 1.22 15.83 13.90
N ASP A 104 0.86 16.96 14.51
CA ASP A 104 -0.41 17.17 15.22
C ASP A 104 -1.53 17.69 14.31
N LEU A 105 -1.20 18.24 13.16
CA LEU A 105 -2.13 18.77 12.18
C LEU A 105 -1.88 18.12 10.79
N PRO A 106 -2.19 16.83 10.63
CA PRO A 106 -2.06 16.16 9.33
C PRO A 106 -3.07 16.69 8.32
N ILE A 107 -2.73 16.64 7.03
CA ILE A 107 -3.66 17.10 5.97
C ILE A 107 -4.92 16.24 5.86
N ASN A 108 -4.81 14.94 6.16
CA ASN A 108 -5.93 14.01 6.19
C ASN A 108 -6.12 13.49 7.61
N GLY A 109 -7.24 13.84 8.22
CA GLY A 109 -7.68 13.33 9.51
C GLY A 109 -8.29 11.93 9.41
N GLU A 110 -9.19 11.60 10.35
CA GLU A 110 -9.85 10.30 10.37
C GLU A 110 -10.62 9.98 9.10
N GLY A 111 -10.60 8.71 8.74
CA GLY A 111 -11.27 8.15 7.58
C GLY A 111 -11.44 6.64 7.69
N TRP A 112 -11.68 5.97 6.57
CA TRP A 112 -11.83 4.51 6.52
C TRP A 112 -11.60 3.97 5.12
N LEU A 113 -11.23 2.70 5.07
CA LEU A 113 -11.11 1.88 3.88
C LEU A 113 -12.04 0.68 4.02
N GLU A 114 -12.74 0.29 2.94
CA GLU A 114 -13.61 -0.86 2.90
C GLU A 114 -12.93 -2.02 2.18
N LEU A 115 -12.83 -3.16 2.86
CA LEU A 115 -12.31 -4.39 2.28
C LEU A 115 -13.33 -5.02 1.31
N ALA A 116 -12.87 -5.97 0.50
CA ALA A 116 -13.72 -6.67 -0.47
C ALA A 116 -14.89 -7.43 0.16
N ASP A 117 -14.81 -7.77 1.44
CA ASP A 117 -15.87 -8.41 2.21
C ASP A 117 -16.87 -7.42 2.86
N GLY A 118 -16.72 -6.12 2.60
CA GLY A 118 -17.56 -5.05 3.11
C GLY A 118 -17.20 -4.56 4.52
N ARG A 119 -16.19 -5.12 5.16
CA ARG A 119 -15.71 -4.61 6.46
C ARG A 119 -14.96 -3.30 6.27
N ARG A 120 -15.21 -2.35 7.17
CA ARG A 120 -14.50 -1.07 7.21
C ARG A 120 -13.38 -1.12 8.22
N ILE A 121 -12.20 -0.68 7.79
CA ILE A 121 -11.01 -0.52 8.61
C ILE A 121 -10.76 0.96 8.77
N GLY A 122 -10.65 1.42 9.99
CA GLY A 122 -10.43 2.83 10.32
C GLY A 122 -9.04 3.30 9.89
N ILE A 123 -8.99 4.53 9.41
CA ILE A 123 -7.76 5.30 9.17
C ILE A 123 -7.71 6.37 10.26
N GLU A 124 -6.63 6.42 11.02
CA GLU A 124 -6.43 7.46 12.03
C GLU A 124 -6.06 8.78 11.35
N ARG A 125 -5.13 8.73 10.40
CA ARG A 125 -4.67 9.86 9.61
C ARG A 125 -3.87 9.41 8.38
N ALA A 126 -3.70 10.32 7.43
CA ALA A 126 -2.69 10.19 6.39
C ALA A 126 -1.99 11.54 6.20
N HIS A 127 -0.67 11.55 6.32
CA HIS A 127 0.10 12.78 6.34
C HIS A 127 1.30 12.73 5.40
N LEU A 128 1.72 13.92 4.98
CA LEU A 128 2.88 14.12 4.11
C LEU A 128 4.17 14.18 4.94
N GLU A 129 5.20 13.56 4.41
CA GLU A 129 6.57 13.68 4.89
C GLU A 129 7.58 13.52 3.75
N GLU A 130 8.84 13.84 3.99
CA GLU A 130 9.93 13.53 3.07
C GLU A 130 10.63 12.23 3.45
N ASP A 131 11.04 11.43 2.45
CA ASP A 131 11.81 10.21 2.70
C ASP A 131 13.27 10.53 3.05
N THR A 132 13.94 9.59 3.69
CA THR A 132 15.38 9.63 4.00
C THR A 132 16.20 9.06 2.84
N GLY A 133 17.50 9.27 2.86
CA GLY A 133 18.45 8.59 1.98
C GLY A 133 18.47 7.08 2.20
N LYS A 134 19.20 6.38 1.38
CA LYS A 134 19.40 4.93 1.48
C LYS A 134 20.76 4.63 2.07
N SER A 135 20.81 3.92 3.20
CA SER A 135 22.05 3.42 3.80
C SER A 135 22.28 1.97 3.42
N THR A 136 23.46 1.65 2.89
CA THR A 136 23.89 0.27 2.60
C THR A 136 25.08 -0.06 3.48
N HIS A 137 24.91 -1.06 4.34
CA HIS A 137 25.98 -1.53 5.24
C HIS A 137 26.87 -2.55 4.53
N VAL A 138 28.17 -2.28 4.46
CA VAL A 138 29.15 -3.11 3.75
C VAL A 138 29.89 -4.02 4.73
N GLY A 139 29.81 -5.32 4.51
CA GLY A 139 30.34 -6.35 5.40
C GLY A 139 29.32 -6.81 6.45
N GLY A 140 29.63 -7.87 7.21
CA GLY A 140 28.86 -8.31 8.38
C GLY A 140 27.41 -8.73 8.14
N GLY A 141 27.07 -9.28 6.98
CA GLY A 141 25.70 -9.73 6.70
C GLY A 141 24.65 -8.61 6.62
N GLY A 142 25.05 -7.36 6.37
CA GLY A 142 24.17 -6.22 6.22
C GLY A 142 23.73 -5.56 7.55
N ARG A 143 24.24 -6.00 8.69
CA ARG A 143 23.94 -5.42 10.01
C ARG A 143 24.89 -4.27 10.33
N ILE A 144 24.36 -3.15 10.83
CA ILE A 144 25.15 -1.95 11.15
C ILE A 144 26.29 -2.21 12.14
N HIS A 145 26.07 -3.06 13.14
CA HIS A 145 27.06 -3.38 14.19
C HIS A 145 28.19 -4.29 13.71
N GLU A 146 28.01 -4.96 12.58
CA GLU A 146 28.98 -5.89 11.98
C GLU A 146 29.62 -5.28 10.72
N ALA A 147 29.11 -4.14 10.26
CA ALA A 147 29.59 -3.47 9.06
C ALA A 147 30.90 -2.72 9.31
N GLY A 148 31.85 -2.83 8.38
CA GLY A 148 33.07 -2.05 8.41
C GLY A 148 32.86 -0.57 8.06
N HIS A 149 31.86 -0.28 7.22
CA HIS A 149 31.41 1.06 6.85
C HIS A 149 30.03 1.01 6.21
N SER A 150 29.41 2.17 6.03
CA SER A 150 28.15 2.33 5.34
C SER A 150 28.29 3.30 4.17
N LEU A 151 27.64 2.98 3.06
CA LEU A 151 27.48 3.87 1.93
C LEU A 151 26.11 4.54 2.03
N VAL A 152 26.05 5.84 1.80
CA VAL A 152 24.82 6.62 1.85
C VAL A 152 24.53 7.19 0.46
N ASP A 153 23.34 6.89 -0.04
CA ASP A 153 22.81 7.44 -1.29
C ASP A 153 21.62 8.36 -0.97
N TYR A 154 21.80 9.66 -1.27
CA TYR A 154 20.80 10.70 -1.03
C TYR A 154 19.80 10.88 -2.18
N ASN A 155 19.81 10.04 -3.21
CA ASN A 155 18.85 10.14 -4.31
C ASN A 155 17.41 10.08 -3.80
N ARG A 156 17.15 9.27 -2.76
CA ARG A 156 15.83 9.17 -2.14
C ARG A 156 15.54 10.28 -1.13
N ALA A 157 16.54 10.89 -0.51
CA ALA A 157 16.33 11.95 0.48
C ALA A 157 15.50 13.11 -0.10
N GLY A 158 14.38 13.43 0.55
CA GLY A 158 13.45 14.46 0.11
C GLY A 158 12.38 13.98 -0.90
N VAL A 159 12.31 12.69 -1.25
CA VAL A 159 11.21 12.13 -2.05
C VAL A 159 9.89 12.31 -1.29
N PRO A 160 8.81 12.79 -1.94
CA PRO A 160 7.52 12.94 -1.29
C PRO A 160 6.96 11.60 -0.86
N LEU A 161 6.62 11.50 0.41
CA LEU A 161 6.10 10.31 1.04
C LEU A 161 4.76 10.63 1.70
N ILE A 162 3.81 9.70 1.63
CA ILE A 162 2.60 9.73 2.44
C ILE A 162 2.62 8.57 3.42
N GLU A 163 2.44 8.86 4.70
CA GLU A 163 2.25 7.86 5.75
C GLU A 163 0.77 7.74 6.08
N ILE A 164 0.22 6.53 5.94
CA ILE A 164 -1.18 6.19 6.21
C ILE A 164 -1.22 5.31 7.44
N VAL A 165 -1.78 5.82 8.52
CA VAL A 165 -1.87 5.15 9.81
C VAL A 165 -3.25 4.54 9.97
N GLY A 166 -3.31 3.21 10.00
CA GLY A 166 -4.55 2.46 10.21
C GLY A 166 -4.86 2.27 11.69
N MET A 167 -6.15 2.26 12.02
CA MET A 167 -6.64 1.89 13.35
C MET A 167 -6.33 0.40 13.64
N PRO A 168 -6.24 -0.03 14.91
CA PRO A 168 -5.96 -1.42 15.29
C PRO A 168 -7.20 -2.32 15.11
N ASP A 169 -7.77 -2.34 13.91
CA ASP A 169 -9.01 -3.02 13.58
C ASP A 169 -8.81 -4.40 12.95
N LEU A 170 -7.59 -4.70 12.49
CA LEU A 170 -7.27 -5.97 11.83
C LEU A 170 -7.05 -7.08 12.86
N ARG A 171 -7.48 -8.31 12.50
CA ARG A 171 -7.50 -9.44 13.44
C ARG A 171 -6.68 -10.66 13.02
N GLY A 172 -6.00 -10.57 11.89
CA GLY A 172 -5.17 -11.68 11.40
C GLY A 172 -4.32 -11.31 10.19
N ALA A 173 -3.46 -12.23 9.78
CA ALA A 173 -2.57 -12.05 8.65
C ALA A 173 -3.32 -11.82 7.33
N GLU A 174 -4.45 -12.51 7.13
CA GLU A 174 -5.28 -12.35 5.92
C GLU A 174 -5.94 -10.97 5.86
N ASP A 175 -6.47 -10.48 7.00
CA ASP A 175 -7.01 -9.13 7.09
C ASP A 175 -5.95 -8.07 6.73
N ALA A 176 -4.73 -8.24 7.25
CA ALA A 176 -3.62 -7.34 6.95
C ALA A 176 -3.25 -7.38 5.46
N ARG A 177 -3.21 -8.56 4.84
CA ARG A 177 -2.96 -8.70 3.40
C ARG A 177 -4.06 -8.04 2.57
N ALA A 178 -5.33 -8.28 2.93
CA ALA A 178 -6.48 -7.68 2.25
C ALA A 178 -6.45 -6.14 2.33
N TYR A 179 -6.14 -5.59 3.51
CA TYR A 179 -6.02 -4.15 3.72
C TYR A 179 -4.91 -3.53 2.87
N VAL A 180 -3.69 -4.10 2.89
CA VAL A 180 -2.57 -3.55 2.11
C VAL A 180 -2.80 -3.70 0.62
N SER A 181 -3.41 -4.81 0.18
CA SER A 181 -3.78 -5.03 -1.22
C SER A 181 -4.79 -4.00 -1.70
N GLU A 182 -5.85 -3.76 -0.94
CA GLU A 182 -6.87 -2.76 -1.26
C GLU A 182 -6.28 -1.34 -1.29
N LEU A 183 -5.50 -0.99 -0.27
CA LEU A 183 -4.83 0.30 -0.20
C LEU A 183 -3.91 0.53 -1.41
N ARG A 184 -3.12 -0.49 -1.77
CA ARG A 184 -2.27 -0.45 -2.97
C ARG A 184 -3.11 -0.22 -4.23
N SER A 185 -4.20 -0.97 -4.41
CA SER A 185 -5.09 -0.84 -5.56
C SER A 185 -5.69 0.58 -5.65
N ILE A 186 -6.06 1.18 -4.53
CA ILE A 186 -6.54 2.56 -4.45
C ILE A 186 -5.43 3.54 -4.88
N LEU A 187 -4.23 3.45 -4.29
CA LEU A 187 -3.11 4.35 -4.58
C LEU A 187 -2.72 4.34 -6.05
N VAL A 188 -2.70 3.16 -6.67
CA VAL A 188 -2.43 2.99 -8.10
C VAL A 188 -3.57 3.56 -8.94
N ALA A 189 -4.82 3.26 -8.61
CA ALA A 189 -5.98 3.72 -9.38
C ALA A 189 -6.10 5.25 -9.43
N ILE A 190 -5.82 5.95 -8.31
CA ILE A 190 -5.84 7.42 -8.26
C ILE A 190 -4.56 8.08 -8.79
N GLY A 191 -3.57 7.27 -9.21
CA GLY A 191 -2.27 7.77 -9.71
C GLY A 191 -1.39 8.41 -8.63
N ALA A 192 -1.57 8.03 -7.36
CA ALA A 192 -0.80 8.60 -6.26
C ALA A 192 0.55 7.93 -6.06
N SER A 193 0.66 6.63 -6.32
CA SER A 193 1.88 5.82 -6.20
C SER A 193 1.82 4.65 -7.17
N ASP A 194 2.97 4.05 -7.49
CA ASP A 194 3.03 2.78 -8.24
C ASP A 194 2.82 1.55 -7.33
N GLY A 195 2.87 1.74 -6.01
CA GLY A 195 2.57 0.72 -5.01
C GLY A 195 3.50 -0.49 -5.01
N LYS A 196 4.76 -0.34 -5.43
CA LYS A 196 5.72 -1.44 -5.53
C LYS A 196 6.49 -1.63 -4.22
N MET A 197 6.21 -2.71 -3.51
CA MET A 197 6.93 -3.05 -2.28
C MET A 197 8.37 -3.52 -2.57
N GLU A 198 8.60 -4.23 -3.66
CA GLU A 198 9.90 -4.75 -4.08
C GLU A 198 10.90 -3.67 -4.50
N GLU A 199 10.42 -2.53 -5.00
CA GLU A 199 11.25 -1.35 -5.32
C GLU A 199 11.36 -0.38 -4.13
N GLY A 200 10.57 -0.61 -3.07
CA GLY A 200 10.56 0.20 -1.85
C GLY A 200 9.70 1.47 -1.94
N SER A 201 8.95 1.67 -3.05
CA SER A 201 8.00 2.78 -3.17
C SER A 201 6.75 2.60 -2.29
N MET A 202 6.53 1.39 -1.75
CA MET A 202 5.55 1.12 -0.71
C MET A 202 6.16 0.26 0.38
N ARG A 203 6.02 0.68 1.64
CA ARG A 203 6.56 -0.01 2.83
C ARG A 203 5.47 -0.14 3.87
N VAL A 204 5.53 -1.21 4.66
CA VAL A 204 4.53 -1.49 5.69
C VAL A 204 5.22 -1.83 7.00
N ASP A 205 4.85 -1.11 8.06
CA ASP A 205 5.21 -1.41 9.44
C ASP A 205 3.99 -1.98 10.15
N CYS A 206 4.16 -3.10 10.86
CA CYS A 206 3.07 -3.79 11.54
C CYS A 206 3.15 -3.58 13.05
N ASN A 207 2.14 -2.98 13.64
CA ASN A 207 1.93 -2.92 15.08
C ASN A 207 1.09 -4.13 15.52
N VAL A 208 1.70 -5.09 16.19
CA VAL A 208 1.05 -6.36 16.60
C VAL A 208 0.94 -6.43 18.10
N SER A 209 -0.24 -6.75 18.61
CA SER A 209 -0.49 -7.11 19.99
C SER A 209 -1.44 -8.31 20.08
N VAL A 210 -1.46 -8.98 21.22
CA VAL A 210 -2.39 -10.08 21.50
C VAL A 210 -3.12 -9.84 22.81
N ARG A 211 -4.36 -10.35 22.91
CA ARG A 211 -5.16 -10.34 24.13
C ARG A 211 -5.99 -11.61 24.24
N PRO A 212 -6.35 -12.09 25.45
CA PRO A 212 -7.31 -13.16 25.59
C PRO A 212 -8.64 -12.84 24.90
N VAL A 213 -9.26 -13.82 24.27
CA VAL A 213 -10.58 -13.66 23.64
C VAL A 213 -11.59 -13.16 24.68
N GLY A 214 -12.31 -12.10 24.33
CA GLY A 214 -13.30 -11.45 25.20
C GLY A 214 -12.73 -10.33 26.10
N GLN A 215 -11.41 -10.14 26.14
CA GLN A 215 -10.81 -8.97 26.79
C GLN A 215 -11.03 -7.71 25.94
N VAL A 216 -11.42 -6.61 26.57
CA VAL A 216 -11.65 -5.32 25.89
C VAL A 216 -10.36 -4.54 25.73
N GLU A 217 -9.53 -4.53 26.79
CA GLU A 217 -8.27 -3.77 26.82
C GLU A 217 -7.26 -4.35 25.83
N LEU A 218 -6.57 -3.47 25.10
CA LEU A 218 -5.53 -3.87 24.17
C LEU A 218 -4.29 -4.39 24.92
N GLY A 219 -3.62 -5.37 24.31
CA GLY A 219 -2.32 -5.83 24.77
C GLY A 219 -1.19 -4.85 24.43
N THR A 220 0.00 -5.13 24.96
CA THR A 220 1.21 -4.34 24.64
C THR A 220 1.64 -4.60 23.21
N ARG A 221 1.72 -3.57 22.39
CA ARG A 221 2.11 -3.67 20.98
C ARG A 221 3.61 -3.77 20.80
N CYS A 222 4.02 -4.54 19.81
CA CYS A 222 5.35 -4.50 19.23
C CYS A 222 5.25 -4.09 17.76
N GLU A 223 6.12 -3.17 17.35
CA GLU A 223 6.24 -2.72 15.97
C GLU A 223 7.20 -3.66 15.22
N VAL A 224 6.78 -4.19 14.08
CA VAL A 224 7.62 -5.05 13.22
C VAL A 224 7.92 -4.32 11.92
N LYS A 225 9.22 -4.12 11.66
CA LYS A 225 9.75 -3.42 10.48
C LYS A 225 10.47 -4.38 9.53
N ASN A 226 10.88 -3.85 8.37
CA ASN A 226 11.60 -4.58 7.31
C ASN A 226 10.75 -5.65 6.63
N ILE A 227 9.54 -5.28 6.28
CA ILE A 227 8.60 -6.16 5.59
C ILE A 227 8.55 -5.76 4.12
N ASN A 228 9.01 -6.65 3.24
CA ASN A 228 9.22 -6.34 1.81
C ASN A 228 8.19 -7.01 0.89
N SER A 229 7.20 -7.71 1.43
CA SER A 229 6.13 -8.34 0.66
C SER A 229 4.90 -8.65 1.51
N LEU A 230 3.73 -8.80 0.89
CA LEU A 230 2.50 -9.25 1.56
C LEU A 230 2.68 -10.64 2.22
N ARG A 231 3.47 -11.52 1.60
CA ARG A 231 3.78 -12.85 2.15
C ARG A 231 4.60 -12.73 3.43
N SER A 232 5.68 -11.94 3.39
CA SER A 232 6.54 -11.69 4.55
C SER A 232 5.76 -11.04 5.69
N MET A 233 4.84 -10.11 5.36
CA MET A 233 3.97 -9.45 6.32
C MET A 233 3.10 -10.46 7.09
N GLY A 234 2.44 -11.37 6.40
CA GLY A 234 1.62 -12.40 7.05
C GLY A 234 2.45 -13.29 7.97
N ARG A 235 3.63 -13.74 7.51
CA ARG A 235 4.56 -14.56 8.33
C ARG A 235 5.06 -13.80 9.56
N ALA A 236 5.39 -12.53 9.41
CA ALA A 236 5.86 -11.69 10.50
C ALA A 236 4.77 -11.50 11.57
N ILE A 237 3.53 -11.23 11.16
CA ILE A 237 2.37 -11.09 12.05
C ILE A 237 2.13 -12.40 12.82
N GLU A 238 2.08 -13.54 12.12
CA GLU A 238 1.86 -14.84 12.74
C GLU A 238 2.95 -15.21 13.73
N TYR A 239 4.22 -14.99 13.37
CA TYR A 239 5.34 -15.24 14.26
C TYR A 239 5.26 -14.37 15.50
N GLU A 240 5.03 -13.07 15.34
CA GLU A 240 5.01 -12.13 16.45
C GLU A 240 3.86 -12.39 17.40
N ALA A 241 2.67 -12.74 16.88
CA ALA A 241 1.51 -13.11 17.69
C ALA A 241 1.82 -14.36 18.55
N ARG A 242 2.39 -15.42 17.95
CA ARG A 242 2.79 -16.63 18.68
C ARG A 242 3.83 -16.32 19.75
N ARG A 243 4.88 -15.57 19.39
CA ARG A 243 5.94 -15.17 20.34
C ARG A 243 5.36 -14.45 21.57
N GLN A 244 4.40 -13.51 21.35
CA GLN A 244 3.77 -12.78 22.44
C GLN A 244 2.92 -13.69 23.32
N VAL A 245 2.15 -14.59 22.75
CA VAL A 245 1.35 -15.57 23.50
C VAL A 245 2.25 -16.50 24.31
N ASP A 246 3.35 -16.99 23.75
CA ASP A 246 4.29 -17.86 24.45
C ASP A 246 4.88 -17.17 25.70
N LEU A 247 5.30 -15.90 25.60
CA LEU A 247 5.78 -15.11 26.73
C LEU A 247 4.69 -14.92 27.81
N LEU A 248 3.49 -14.51 27.41
CA LEU A 248 2.38 -14.30 28.36
C LEU A 248 1.96 -15.61 29.05
N THR A 249 1.98 -16.72 28.34
CA THR A 249 1.67 -18.05 28.90
C THR A 249 2.76 -18.52 29.86
N ALA A 250 4.02 -18.13 29.63
CA ALA A 250 5.12 -18.36 30.55
C ALA A 250 5.11 -17.42 31.79
N GLY A 251 4.14 -16.49 31.86
CA GLY A 251 4.06 -15.51 32.96
C GLY A 251 4.98 -14.30 32.78
N GLU A 252 5.58 -14.17 31.60
CA GLU A 252 6.44 -13.03 31.26
C GLU A 252 5.60 -11.84 30.76
N ARG A 253 6.20 -10.64 30.75
CA ARG A 253 5.55 -9.43 30.26
C ARG A 253 6.05 -9.10 28.86
N ILE A 254 5.15 -8.56 28.02
CA ILE A 254 5.54 -7.99 26.74
C ILE A 254 6.08 -6.57 26.99
N GLU A 255 7.30 -6.32 26.54
CA GLU A 255 7.87 -4.97 26.46
C GLU A 255 7.51 -4.35 25.13
N GLN A 256 7.08 -3.09 25.15
CA GLN A 256 6.86 -2.32 23.92
C GLN A 256 8.20 -2.06 23.23
N GLN A 257 8.37 -2.57 22.02
CA GLN A 257 9.65 -2.50 21.30
C GLN A 257 9.45 -2.53 19.79
N THR A 258 10.45 -2.00 19.08
CA THR A 258 10.59 -2.18 17.64
C THR A 258 11.39 -3.43 17.36
N ARG A 259 10.90 -4.24 16.43
CA ARG A 259 11.49 -5.52 16.01
C ARG A 259 11.73 -5.51 14.50
N HIS A 260 12.72 -6.25 14.06
CA HIS A 260 13.09 -6.42 12.65
C HIS A 260 12.71 -7.83 12.20
N TRP A 261 11.95 -7.93 11.11
CA TRP A 261 11.68 -9.20 10.46
C TRP A 261 12.91 -9.70 9.69
N ASN A 262 13.35 -10.91 9.97
CA ASN A 262 14.39 -11.60 9.22
C ASN A 262 13.72 -12.67 8.35
N GLU A 263 13.75 -12.47 7.03
CA GLU A 263 13.08 -13.37 6.08
C GLU A 263 13.72 -14.75 6.04
N ASP A 264 15.06 -14.82 6.11
CA ASP A 264 15.81 -16.08 6.03
C ASP A 264 15.58 -16.95 7.26
N GLU A 265 15.57 -16.34 8.45
CA GLU A 265 15.35 -17.03 9.72
C GLU A 265 13.85 -17.24 10.02
N GLY A 266 12.95 -16.52 9.34
CA GLY A 266 11.51 -16.56 9.58
C GLY A 266 11.09 -16.11 10.98
N ARG A 267 11.81 -15.13 11.57
CA ARG A 267 11.56 -14.62 12.93
C ARG A 267 11.85 -13.13 13.07
N THR A 268 11.35 -12.55 14.15
CA THR A 268 11.64 -11.16 14.51
C THR A 268 12.80 -11.08 15.51
N HIS A 269 13.62 -10.03 15.37
CA HIS A 269 14.69 -9.70 16.32
C HIS A 269 14.42 -8.32 16.94
N LYS A 270 14.75 -8.16 18.22
CA LYS A 270 14.68 -6.87 18.92
C LYS A 270 15.68 -5.91 18.27
N LEU A 271 15.21 -4.74 17.82
CA LEU A 271 16.08 -3.67 17.35
C LEU A 271 16.45 -2.71 18.47
N ARG A 272 15.45 -2.23 19.19
CA ARG A 272 15.61 -1.28 20.33
C ARG A 272 14.40 -1.36 21.24
N SER A 273 14.56 -0.94 22.49
CA SER A 273 13.44 -0.68 23.40
C SER A 273 12.91 0.74 23.18
N LYS A 274 11.60 0.98 23.43
CA LYS A 274 11.02 2.34 23.37
C LYS A 274 11.42 3.23 24.56
N GLU A 275 12.08 2.69 25.57
CA GLU A 275 12.71 3.50 26.63
C GLU A 275 13.83 4.41 26.07
N GLU A 276 14.37 4.06 24.90
CA GLU A 276 15.23 4.91 24.08
C GLU A 276 14.42 5.67 23.01
N ALA A 277 13.11 5.90 23.22
CA ALA A 277 12.29 6.68 22.31
C ALA A 277 12.90 8.07 22.17
N PHE A 278 13.37 8.39 20.98
CA PHE A 278 13.88 9.69 20.67
C PHE A 278 12.76 10.71 20.93
N ASP A 279 13.00 11.65 21.80
CA ASP A 279 12.26 12.89 21.82
C ASP A 279 12.63 13.63 20.54
N TYR A 280 11.78 13.51 19.52
CA TYR A 280 12.00 14.18 18.24
C TYR A 280 11.89 15.68 18.33
N ARG A 281 11.45 16.24 19.47
CA ARG A 281 11.35 17.68 19.71
C ARG A 281 10.69 18.39 18.53
N TYR A 282 9.51 17.92 18.16
CA TYR A 282 8.75 18.51 17.07
C TYR A 282 8.49 20.00 17.31
N PHE A 283 8.66 20.79 16.26
CA PHE A 283 8.22 22.18 16.22
C PHE A 283 7.82 22.54 14.78
N PRO A 284 6.92 23.53 14.59
CA PRO A 284 6.49 23.95 13.25
C PRO A 284 7.69 24.34 12.37
N GLU A 285 7.68 23.91 11.11
CA GLU A 285 8.69 24.32 10.13
C GLU A 285 8.55 25.83 9.85
N PRO A 286 9.53 26.65 10.24
CA PRO A 286 9.39 28.11 10.17
C PRO A 286 9.39 28.64 8.72
N ASP A 287 9.95 27.88 7.78
CA ASP A 287 10.11 28.28 6.39
C ASP A 287 8.95 27.82 5.49
N LEU A 288 7.92 27.16 6.06
CA LEU A 288 6.73 26.75 5.33
C LEU A 288 5.48 27.36 5.94
N MET A 289 4.63 27.91 5.06
CA MET A 289 3.30 28.38 5.46
C MET A 289 2.37 27.19 5.72
N PRO A 290 1.35 27.36 6.60
CA PRO A 290 0.28 26.37 6.72
C PRO A 290 -0.34 26.05 5.37
N VAL A 291 -0.71 24.80 5.17
CA VAL A 291 -1.47 24.35 3.99
C VAL A 291 -2.95 24.41 4.31
N GLU A 292 -3.67 25.23 3.57
CA GLU A 292 -5.11 25.48 3.76
C GLU A 292 -5.83 25.23 2.41
N PRO A 293 -6.15 23.94 2.09
CA PRO A 293 -6.87 23.65 0.84
C PRO A 293 -8.26 24.29 0.85
N SER A 294 -8.60 25.01 -0.23
CA SER A 294 -9.95 25.58 -0.35
C SER A 294 -10.97 24.49 -0.67
N GLU A 295 -12.23 24.74 -0.28
CA GLU A 295 -13.35 23.83 -0.60
C GLU A 295 -13.50 23.63 -2.11
N GLU A 296 -13.27 24.68 -2.92
CA GLU A 296 -13.33 24.62 -4.36
C GLU A 296 -12.25 23.68 -4.92
N TRP A 297 -11.01 23.79 -4.42
CA TRP A 297 -9.93 22.91 -4.86
C TRP A 297 -10.18 21.46 -4.45
N ILE A 298 -10.65 21.22 -3.23
CA ILE A 298 -11.04 19.87 -2.77
C ILE A 298 -12.16 19.31 -3.67
N ALA A 299 -13.17 20.11 -4.03
CA ALA A 299 -14.25 19.68 -4.90
C ALA A 299 -13.76 19.37 -6.32
N GLU A 300 -12.84 20.17 -6.88
CA GLU A 300 -12.21 19.92 -8.17
C GLU A 300 -11.43 18.60 -8.16
N ILE A 301 -10.60 18.37 -7.14
CA ILE A 301 -9.85 17.12 -6.98
C ILE A 301 -10.81 15.93 -6.87
N ARG A 302 -11.87 16.05 -6.09
CA ARG A 302 -12.90 15.00 -5.92
C ARG A 302 -13.57 14.65 -7.25
N ALA A 303 -13.94 15.65 -8.05
CA ALA A 303 -14.55 15.45 -9.36
C ALA A 303 -13.59 14.79 -10.38
N GLY A 304 -12.28 14.93 -10.19
CA GLY A 304 -11.24 14.32 -11.00
C GLY A 304 -10.78 12.94 -10.55
N LEU A 305 -11.37 12.38 -9.48
CA LEU A 305 -11.04 11.01 -9.05
C LEU A 305 -11.65 9.98 -10.02
N PRO A 306 -10.93 8.94 -10.38
CA PRO A 306 -11.50 7.80 -11.12
C PRO A 306 -12.44 7.01 -10.21
N MET A 307 -13.23 6.12 -10.81
CA MET A 307 -13.98 5.12 -10.05
C MET A 307 -12.99 4.26 -9.24
N LEU A 308 -13.22 4.15 -7.94
CA LEU A 308 -12.32 3.42 -7.04
C LEU A 308 -12.48 1.90 -7.20
N PRO A 309 -11.46 1.10 -6.87
CA PRO A 309 -11.50 -0.37 -7.02
C PRO A 309 -12.74 -1.02 -6.40
N ARG A 310 -13.15 -0.55 -5.21
CA ARG A 310 -14.39 -0.98 -4.56
C ARG A 310 -15.62 -0.76 -5.46
N ASP A 311 -15.79 0.45 -5.98
CA ASP A 311 -16.96 0.80 -6.78
C ASP A 311 -16.94 0.08 -8.13
N ARG A 312 -15.76 -0.15 -8.71
CA ARG A 312 -15.56 -0.97 -9.90
C ARG A 312 -15.98 -2.43 -9.64
N ARG A 313 -15.61 -3.01 -8.46
CA ARG A 313 -16.06 -4.36 -8.05
C ARG A 313 -17.58 -4.44 -7.91
N HIS A 314 -18.18 -3.46 -7.25
CA HIS A 314 -19.65 -3.40 -7.11
C HIS A 314 -20.34 -3.34 -8.48
N HIS A 315 -19.87 -2.46 -9.36
CA HIS A 315 -20.43 -2.27 -10.69
C HIS A 315 -20.35 -3.56 -11.53
N LEU A 316 -19.18 -4.22 -11.52
CA LEU A 316 -18.98 -5.49 -12.24
C LEU A 316 -19.81 -6.62 -11.62
N ALA A 317 -19.92 -6.69 -10.30
CA ALA A 317 -20.71 -7.71 -9.60
C ALA A 317 -22.20 -7.57 -9.91
N GLU A 318 -22.73 -6.35 -9.95
CA GLU A 318 -24.13 -6.07 -10.33
C GLU A 318 -24.39 -6.47 -11.78
N ALA A 319 -23.52 -6.07 -12.72
CA ALA A 319 -23.65 -6.40 -14.13
C ALA A 319 -23.55 -7.93 -14.40
N ALA A 320 -22.68 -8.62 -13.66
CA ALA A 320 -22.47 -10.05 -13.79
C ALA A 320 -23.47 -10.92 -12.98
N GLY A 321 -24.21 -10.33 -12.05
CA GLY A 321 -25.11 -11.06 -11.15
C GLY A 321 -24.39 -12.01 -10.21
N VAL A 322 -23.18 -11.65 -9.75
CA VAL A 322 -22.33 -12.46 -8.87
C VAL A 322 -22.03 -11.74 -7.55
N GLU A 323 -21.46 -12.47 -6.58
CA GLU A 323 -20.94 -11.88 -5.36
C GLU A 323 -19.73 -10.96 -5.65
N ILE A 324 -19.59 -9.87 -4.88
CA ILE A 324 -18.51 -8.87 -5.06
C ILE A 324 -17.12 -9.53 -5.02
N SER A 325 -16.92 -10.50 -4.15
CA SER A 325 -15.65 -11.23 -4.03
C SER A 325 -15.21 -11.93 -5.32
N ALA A 326 -16.15 -12.34 -6.17
CA ALA A 326 -15.86 -12.98 -7.45
C ALA A 326 -15.29 -12.00 -8.50
N THR A 327 -15.38 -10.70 -8.28
CA THR A 327 -14.86 -9.67 -9.20
C THR A 327 -13.51 -9.11 -8.78
N ALA A 328 -13.04 -9.45 -7.58
CA ALA A 328 -11.84 -8.86 -6.99
C ALA A 328 -10.62 -9.00 -7.90
N LEU A 329 -10.32 -10.21 -8.36
CA LEU A 329 -9.15 -10.48 -9.20
C LEU A 329 -9.23 -9.78 -10.57
N THR A 330 -10.44 -9.66 -11.13
CA THR A 330 -10.66 -8.94 -12.40
C THR A 330 -10.31 -7.47 -12.27
N VAL A 331 -10.77 -6.82 -11.19
CA VAL A 331 -10.49 -5.41 -10.91
C VAL A 331 -9.02 -5.20 -10.54
N ASP A 332 -8.43 -6.08 -9.72
CA ASP A 332 -7.03 -5.99 -9.32
C ASP A 332 -6.06 -6.10 -10.51
N ARG A 333 -6.46 -6.82 -11.56
CA ARG A 333 -5.72 -6.91 -12.83
C ARG A 333 -6.01 -5.76 -13.80
N GLY A 334 -6.97 -4.87 -13.48
CA GLY A 334 -7.39 -3.80 -14.38
C GLY A 334 -8.12 -4.29 -15.63
N LEU A 335 -8.77 -5.46 -15.56
CA LEU A 335 -9.47 -6.11 -16.66
C LEU A 335 -11.00 -5.98 -16.61
N ASP A 336 -11.50 -5.20 -15.67
CA ASP A 336 -12.94 -4.97 -15.48
C ASP A 336 -13.57 -4.17 -16.61
N ASP A 337 -12.86 -3.23 -17.24
CA ASP A 337 -13.36 -2.52 -18.42
C ASP A 337 -13.56 -3.48 -19.61
N LEU A 338 -12.59 -4.39 -19.84
CA LEU A 338 -12.74 -5.43 -20.86
C LEU A 338 -13.87 -6.39 -20.52
N ALA A 339 -13.97 -6.82 -19.24
CA ALA A 339 -15.02 -7.72 -18.79
C ALA A 339 -16.41 -7.07 -18.95
N MET A 340 -16.58 -5.82 -18.50
CA MET A 340 -17.83 -5.06 -18.65
C MET A 340 -18.22 -4.92 -20.12
N ALA A 341 -17.31 -4.44 -20.97
CA ALA A 341 -17.59 -4.27 -22.40
C ALA A 341 -17.95 -5.61 -23.09
N THR A 342 -17.39 -6.74 -22.62
CA THR A 342 -17.71 -8.08 -23.14
C THR A 342 -19.10 -8.54 -22.69
N ILE A 343 -19.45 -8.28 -21.43
CA ILE A 343 -20.78 -8.59 -20.86
C ILE A 343 -21.86 -7.74 -21.54
N ASP A 344 -21.61 -6.46 -21.79
CA ASP A 344 -22.53 -5.55 -22.48
C ASP A 344 -22.83 -6.00 -23.92
N LEU A 345 -21.95 -6.76 -24.55
CA LEU A 345 -22.18 -7.42 -25.83
C LEU A 345 -23.00 -8.73 -25.73
N GLY A 346 -23.47 -9.07 -24.54
CA GLY A 346 -24.34 -10.20 -24.28
C GLY A 346 -23.61 -11.50 -23.97
N ALA A 347 -22.31 -11.46 -23.67
CA ALA A 347 -21.56 -12.63 -23.24
C ALA A 347 -21.98 -13.11 -21.85
N ASP A 348 -21.90 -14.43 -21.59
CA ASP A 348 -22.11 -15.00 -20.28
C ASP A 348 -21.07 -14.48 -19.27
N ALA A 349 -21.54 -13.73 -18.29
CA ALA A 349 -20.69 -13.02 -17.33
C ALA A 349 -19.83 -13.97 -16.48
N GLY A 350 -20.39 -15.12 -16.08
CA GLY A 350 -19.66 -16.13 -15.31
C GLY A 350 -18.48 -16.68 -16.10
N ARG A 351 -18.68 -16.94 -17.41
CA ARG A 351 -17.60 -17.44 -18.29
C ARG A 351 -16.53 -16.34 -18.52
N VAL A 352 -16.96 -15.11 -18.74
CA VAL A 352 -16.04 -13.97 -18.87
C VAL A 352 -15.11 -13.90 -17.65
N LEU A 353 -15.67 -13.89 -16.43
CA LEU A 353 -14.87 -13.82 -15.20
C LEU A 353 -13.93 -15.02 -15.04
N VAL A 354 -14.40 -16.24 -15.34
CA VAL A 354 -13.57 -17.45 -15.29
C VAL A 354 -12.38 -17.37 -16.25
N HIS A 355 -12.56 -16.86 -17.46
CA HIS A 355 -11.43 -16.68 -18.39
C HIS A 355 -10.49 -15.58 -17.98
N VAL A 356 -10.98 -14.45 -17.46
CA VAL A 356 -10.15 -13.38 -16.91
C VAL A 356 -9.30 -13.90 -15.76
N GLU A 357 -9.89 -14.67 -14.85
CA GLU A 357 -9.19 -15.22 -13.70
C GLU A 357 -8.11 -16.24 -14.08
N ASN A 358 -8.42 -17.16 -15.00
CA ASN A 358 -7.59 -18.34 -15.21
C ASN A 358 -6.73 -18.28 -16.47
N ASN A 359 -7.03 -17.41 -17.44
CA ASN A 359 -6.40 -17.44 -18.75
C ASN A 359 -5.83 -16.09 -19.22
N LEU A 360 -6.11 -14.98 -18.54
CA LEU A 360 -5.61 -13.65 -18.90
C LEU A 360 -4.64 -13.07 -17.84
N ALA A 361 -3.97 -13.95 -17.08
CA ALA A 361 -3.02 -13.53 -16.05
C ALA A 361 -1.81 -12.77 -16.65
N ASP A 362 -1.38 -13.15 -17.84
CA ASP A 362 -0.20 -12.60 -18.51
C ASP A 362 -0.55 -11.40 -19.43
N GLY A 363 -1.82 -10.99 -19.46
CA GLY A 363 -2.31 -9.86 -20.23
C GLY A 363 -3.35 -10.24 -21.28
N VAL A 364 -3.80 -9.23 -22.02
CA VAL A 364 -4.89 -9.36 -23.00
C VAL A 364 -4.43 -9.30 -24.47
N GLY A 365 -3.16 -8.92 -24.71
CA GLY A 365 -2.59 -8.83 -26.06
C GLY A 365 -3.50 -8.07 -27.04
N LEU A 366 -3.88 -8.75 -28.13
CA LEU A 366 -4.77 -8.23 -29.18
C LEU A 366 -6.26 -8.55 -28.96
N LEU A 367 -6.63 -9.13 -27.80
CA LEU A 367 -8.02 -9.46 -27.47
C LEU A 367 -8.86 -8.20 -27.35
N THR A 368 -10.00 -8.17 -28.04
CA THR A 368 -11.00 -7.11 -27.94
C THR A 368 -12.26 -7.63 -27.24
N ALA A 369 -13.09 -6.75 -26.69
CA ALA A 369 -14.38 -7.16 -26.13
C ALA A 369 -15.26 -7.92 -27.14
N ALA A 370 -15.23 -7.53 -28.41
CA ALA A 370 -16.00 -8.19 -29.47
C ALA A 370 -15.51 -9.61 -29.75
N SER A 371 -14.20 -9.83 -29.91
CA SER A 371 -13.64 -11.16 -30.11
C SER A 371 -13.80 -12.03 -28.87
N PHE A 372 -13.70 -11.43 -27.66
CA PHE A 372 -13.93 -12.16 -26.43
C PHE A 372 -15.39 -12.59 -26.28
N ALA A 373 -16.37 -11.71 -26.58
CA ALA A 373 -17.79 -12.06 -26.58
C ALA A 373 -18.11 -13.17 -27.59
N ALA A 374 -17.53 -13.10 -28.82
CA ALA A 374 -17.69 -14.16 -29.80
C ALA A 374 -17.14 -15.51 -29.34
N LEU A 375 -15.98 -15.52 -28.67
CA LEU A 375 -15.42 -16.74 -28.07
C LEU A 375 -16.34 -17.34 -27.02
N ILE A 376 -16.82 -16.50 -26.09
CA ILE A 376 -17.74 -16.95 -25.02
C ILE A 376 -19.03 -17.51 -25.62
N ALA A 377 -19.57 -16.90 -26.69
CA ALA A 377 -20.75 -17.40 -27.38
C ALA A 377 -20.55 -18.80 -27.96
N LEU A 378 -19.39 -19.07 -28.62
CA LEU A 378 -19.04 -20.41 -29.12
C LEU A 378 -18.92 -21.45 -28.01
N GLU A 379 -18.34 -21.07 -26.87
CA GLU A 379 -18.21 -21.97 -25.73
C GLU A 379 -19.58 -22.28 -25.09
N THR A 380 -20.38 -21.25 -24.83
CA THR A 380 -21.72 -21.40 -24.22
C THR A 380 -22.73 -22.03 -25.16
N GLY A 381 -22.55 -21.85 -26.49
CA GLY A 381 -23.32 -22.52 -27.53
C GLY A 381 -23.00 -24.01 -27.70
N GLY A 382 -21.88 -24.47 -27.13
CA GLY A 382 -21.43 -25.86 -27.22
C GLY A 382 -20.60 -26.18 -28.47
N ASP A 383 -20.25 -25.19 -29.27
CA ASP A 383 -19.38 -25.33 -30.45
C ASP A 383 -17.92 -25.56 -30.03
N LEU A 384 -17.53 -25.08 -28.86
CA LEU A 384 -16.22 -25.28 -28.26
C LEU A 384 -16.35 -25.89 -26.85
N THR A 385 -15.47 -26.82 -26.53
CA THR A 385 -15.24 -27.24 -25.15
C THR A 385 -14.41 -26.20 -24.41
N ALA A 386 -14.43 -26.18 -23.07
CA ALA A 386 -13.63 -25.26 -22.26
C ALA A 386 -12.12 -25.32 -22.59
N THR A 387 -11.59 -26.51 -22.91
CA THR A 387 -10.18 -26.68 -23.31
C THR A 387 -9.90 -26.05 -24.68
N GLN A 388 -10.79 -26.23 -25.65
CA GLN A 388 -10.69 -25.61 -26.97
C GLN A 388 -10.82 -24.08 -26.85
N ALA A 389 -11.78 -23.58 -26.10
CA ALA A 389 -11.97 -22.16 -25.85
C ALA A 389 -10.70 -21.51 -25.27
N LYS A 390 -10.03 -22.17 -24.32
CA LYS A 390 -8.73 -21.70 -23.80
C LYS A 390 -7.66 -21.59 -24.87
N THR A 391 -7.57 -22.59 -25.78
CA THR A 391 -6.59 -22.59 -26.87
C THR A 391 -6.89 -21.48 -27.89
N VAL A 392 -8.15 -21.32 -28.29
CA VAL A 392 -8.59 -20.25 -29.18
C VAL A 392 -8.35 -18.89 -28.53
N LEU A 393 -8.65 -18.72 -27.24
CA LEU A 393 -8.39 -17.49 -26.51
C LEU A 393 -6.90 -17.09 -26.56
N ALA A 394 -6.00 -18.06 -26.30
CA ALA A 394 -4.56 -17.80 -26.39
C ALA A 394 -4.16 -17.30 -27.80
N SER A 395 -4.65 -17.94 -28.85
CA SER A 395 -4.38 -17.49 -30.23
C SER A 395 -4.95 -16.09 -30.52
N VAL A 396 -6.14 -15.77 -29.99
CA VAL A 396 -6.73 -14.42 -30.15
C VAL A 396 -5.94 -13.37 -29.36
N VAL A 397 -5.42 -13.73 -28.19
CA VAL A 397 -4.54 -12.84 -27.40
C VAL A 397 -3.24 -12.55 -28.16
N ASP A 398 -2.61 -13.56 -28.74
CA ASP A 398 -1.31 -13.44 -29.41
C ASP A 398 -1.42 -12.82 -30.80
N ASP A 399 -2.34 -13.29 -31.64
CA ASP A 399 -2.41 -12.98 -33.05
C ASP A 399 -3.63 -12.12 -33.44
N GLY A 400 -4.60 -11.97 -32.54
CA GLY A 400 -5.88 -11.35 -32.83
C GLY A 400 -6.77 -12.24 -33.72
N GLY A 401 -7.83 -11.67 -34.29
CA GLY A 401 -8.67 -12.34 -35.25
C GLY A 401 -10.03 -12.81 -34.77
N ASP A 402 -10.76 -13.52 -35.62
CA ASP A 402 -12.09 -14.05 -35.35
C ASP A 402 -11.98 -15.42 -34.67
N PRO A 403 -12.50 -15.60 -33.44
CA PRO A 403 -12.49 -16.90 -32.76
C PRO A 403 -13.12 -18.04 -33.55
N ALA A 404 -14.18 -17.79 -34.34
CA ALA A 404 -14.82 -18.81 -35.16
C ALA A 404 -13.92 -19.32 -36.30
N ALA A 405 -13.12 -18.42 -36.89
CA ALA A 405 -12.16 -18.80 -37.91
C ALA A 405 -10.94 -19.56 -37.34
N ILE A 406 -10.55 -19.26 -36.11
CA ILE A 406 -9.43 -19.95 -35.42
C ILE A 406 -9.88 -21.35 -34.95
N ALA A 407 -11.14 -21.50 -34.59
CA ALA A 407 -11.71 -22.74 -34.06
C ALA A 407 -11.96 -23.80 -35.18
N GLY A 408 -12.19 -23.41 -36.40
CA GLY A 408 -12.44 -24.29 -37.55
C GLY A 408 -11.19 -24.82 -38.16
#